data_de52c9041826a84e844e0faae2045ed1
#
_entry.id   de52c9041826a84e844e0faae2045ed1
#
_cell.length_a   1.000
_cell.length_b   1.000
_cell.length_c   1.000
_cell.angle_alpha   90.00
_cell.angle_beta   90.00
_cell.angle_gamma   90.00
#
_symmetry.space_group_name_H-M   'P 1'
#
loop_
_entity.id
_entity.type
_entity.pdbx_description
1 polymer ?
#
loop_
_entity_poly.entity_id
_entity_poly.type
_entity_poly.pdbx_seq_one_letter_code
_entity_poly.pdbx_strand_id
1 'polypeptide(L)'
;MKKTILFTCLTALLAACSGKSAVTAPDETTVQPVNLILDTDLGPDYDDVGAMALMHALADSGQVNILAVVSSNKDEHVVPCIEVLNTYFNRPDIPVGAPKSEGGVSLTTWHKTKWTEELPARYPHKTAKTSDASDAVKVYRRILSTQPDSSVVVCTIGFFTNLKDLLLSGGDEYSPLSGCDLVAKKVKRVVSMAGLFPEGKEFNVYCDTPASRVVAERWPTEIIFSGFEIGNMIFTGKKLVQMDVKDSPVKDAYSLCFAEGDPNGRMSWDLTAVLVAVKGYEPYYNVERGTFRVVNDEGANSWTPDGKGKDLRLIEKVPAVEMAVLIENYMMHQPVSK
;
A
#
# COMPACT_ATOMS: atom_id res chain seq x y z
N MET A 1 11.15 -70.63 -77.75
CA MET A 1 12.18 -69.77 -77.14
C MET A 1 11.43 -68.54 -76.55
N LYS A 2 11.09 -68.57 -75.24
CA LYS A 2 10.38 -67.46 -74.56
C LYS A 2 11.37 -66.81 -73.63
N LYS A 3 11.63 -65.51 -73.84
CA LYS A 3 12.43 -64.67 -72.97
C LYS A 3 11.54 -64.10 -71.87
N THR A 4 11.83 -64.46 -70.63
CA THR A 4 11.19 -63.89 -69.44
C THR A 4 11.98 -62.66 -68.98
N ILE A 5 11.32 -61.53 -68.91
CA ILE A 5 11.89 -60.27 -68.39
C ILE A 5 11.49 -60.17 -66.95
N LEU A 6 12.45 -60.11 -66.09
CA LEU A 6 12.32 -59.93 -64.63
C LEU A 6 12.18 -58.43 -64.32
N PHE A 7 11.07 -58.00 -63.77
CA PHE A 7 10.83 -56.62 -63.30
C PHE A 7 11.19 -56.58 -61.80
N THR A 8 12.21 -55.82 -61.46
CA THR A 8 12.59 -55.56 -60.08
C THR A 8 11.86 -54.32 -59.60
N CYS A 9 10.92 -54.48 -58.71
CA CYS A 9 10.24 -53.37 -58.02
C CYS A 9 11.12 -52.85 -56.90
N LEU A 10 11.58 -51.61 -57.02
CA LEU A 10 12.29 -50.86 -55.98
C LEU A 10 11.25 -50.07 -55.16
N THR A 11 10.93 -50.54 -53.96
CA THR A 11 10.06 -49.83 -53.02
C THR A 11 10.91 -48.83 -52.24
N ALA A 12 10.71 -47.55 -52.53
CA ALA A 12 11.27 -46.45 -51.73
C ALA A 12 10.39 -46.25 -50.50
N LEU A 13 10.94 -46.49 -49.31
CA LEU A 13 10.31 -46.10 -48.03
C LEU A 13 10.51 -44.58 -47.84
N LEU A 14 9.41 -43.83 -47.94
CA LEU A 14 9.35 -42.46 -47.48
C LEU A 14 9.09 -42.44 -45.95
N ALA A 15 10.12 -42.19 -45.15
CA ALA A 15 9.99 -41.90 -43.73
C ALA A 15 9.50 -40.45 -43.58
N ALA A 16 8.18 -40.28 -43.29
CA ALA A 16 7.62 -39.03 -42.92
C ALA A 16 7.98 -38.71 -41.44
N CYS A 17 8.97 -37.84 -41.23
CA CYS A 17 9.19 -37.21 -39.91
C CYS A 17 8.05 -36.22 -39.61
N SER A 18 7.06 -36.66 -38.88
CA SER A 18 6.11 -35.76 -38.26
C SER A 18 6.73 -35.09 -37.06
N GLY A 19 7.41 -33.99 -37.27
CA GLY A 19 7.82 -33.07 -36.21
C GLY A 19 6.57 -32.45 -35.54
N LYS A 20 6.15 -32.98 -34.40
CA LYS A 20 5.25 -32.30 -33.51
C LYS A 20 6.00 -31.10 -32.92
N SER A 21 5.78 -29.91 -33.46
CA SER A 21 6.09 -28.66 -32.74
C SER A 21 5.29 -28.68 -31.44
N ALA A 22 5.99 -28.90 -30.33
CA ALA A 22 5.43 -28.61 -29.03
C ALA A 22 5.14 -27.11 -28.98
N VAL A 23 3.86 -26.74 -29.03
CA VAL A 23 3.42 -25.41 -28.66
C VAL A 23 3.74 -25.30 -27.17
N THR A 24 4.85 -24.65 -26.85
CA THR A 24 5.13 -24.23 -25.49
C THR A 24 4.01 -23.29 -25.09
N ALA A 25 3.27 -23.65 -24.02
CA ALA A 25 2.33 -22.74 -23.39
C ALA A 25 3.05 -21.40 -23.15
N PRO A 26 2.37 -20.25 -23.33
CA PRO A 26 2.97 -18.96 -23.03
C PRO A 26 3.47 -19.02 -21.58
N ASP A 27 4.73 -18.66 -21.41
CA ASP A 27 5.39 -18.50 -20.13
C ASP A 27 4.46 -17.62 -19.26
N GLU A 28 3.89 -18.18 -18.20
CA GLU A 28 3.18 -17.39 -17.21
C GLU A 28 4.22 -16.42 -16.69
N THR A 29 4.18 -15.18 -17.17
CA THR A 29 5.03 -14.11 -16.66
C THR A 29 4.75 -14.02 -15.17
N THR A 30 5.61 -14.62 -14.37
CA THR A 30 5.55 -14.53 -12.92
C THR A 30 5.69 -13.06 -12.57
N VAL A 31 4.54 -12.41 -12.28
CA VAL A 31 4.52 -11.03 -11.83
C VAL A 31 5.34 -10.98 -10.55
N GLN A 32 6.47 -10.30 -10.58
CA GLN A 32 7.32 -10.17 -9.40
C GLN A 32 6.57 -9.39 -8.32
N PRO A 33 6.58 -9.87 -7.06
CA PRO A 33 5.90 -9.18 -5.98
C PRO A 33 6.45 -7.75 -5.80
N VAL A 34 5.57 -6.82 -5.51
CA VAL A 34 5.94 -5.43 -5.24
C VAL A 34 6.63 -5.33 -3.88
N ASN A 35 7.80 -4.73 -3.81
CA ASN A 35 8.46 -4.41 -2.55
C ASN A 35 7.84 -3.15 -1.95
N LEU A 36 7.10 -3.27 -0.85
CA LEU A 36 6.26 -2.22 -0.27
C LEU A 36 6.73 -1.82 1.12
N ILE A 37 6.82 -0.52 1.37
CA ILE A 37 6.81 0.07 2.72
C ILE A 37 5.47 0.79 2.88
N LEU A 38 4.70 0.43 3.90
CA LEU A 38 3.48 1.13 4.28
C LEU A 38 3.80 2.15 5.37
N ASP A 39 3.32 3.39 5.20
CA ASP A 39 3.38 4.47 6.18
C ASP A 39 1.96 4.90 6.51
N THR A 40 1.52 4.70 7.76
CA THR A 40 0.13 4.82 8.21
C THR A 40 0.03 5.72 9.43
N ASP A 41 -1.03 6.47 9.60
CA ASP A 41 -1.33 7.20 10.85
C ASP A 41 -2.32 6.46 11.75
N LEU A 42 -2.63 5.22 11.44
CA LEU A 42 -3.56 4.31 12.12
C LEU A 42 -3.98 4.80 13.51
N GLY A 43 -5.24 5.13 13.67
CA GLY A 43 -5.71 5.61 14.98
C GLY A 43 -6.80 6.68 14.94
N PRO A 44 -6.63 7.82 14.27
CA PRO A 44 -7.72 8.78 14.14
C PRO A 44 -8.95 8.16 13.48
N ASP A 45 -8.76 7.44 12.40
CA ASP A 45 -9.74 6.65 11.69
C ASP A 45 -9.41 5.16 11.73
N TYR A 46 -10.25 4.30 11.16
CA TYR A 46 -10.08 2.85 11.18
C TYR A 46 -10.04 2.20 9.79
N ASP A 47 -10.07 2.97 8.70
CA ASP A 47 -9.87 2.41 7.36
C ASP A 47 -8.43 1.96 7.11
N ASP A 48 -7.44 2.49 7.83
CA ASP A 48 -6.08 1.92 7.93
C ASP A 48 -6.10 0.42 8.26
N VAL A 49 -6.98 -0.02 9.18
CA VAL A 49 -7.10 -1.44 9.54
C VAL A 49 -7.52 -2.26 8.32
N GLY A 50 -8.47 -1.74 7.55
CA GLY A 50 -8.90 -2.33 6.29
C GLY A 50 -7.79 -2.35 5.23
N ALA A 51 -7.02 -1.27 5.14
CA ALA A 51 -5.88 -1.14 4.23
C ALA A 51 -4.78 -2.16 4.56
N MET A 52 -4.47 -2.35 5.86
CA MET A 52 -3.54 -3.38 6.29
C MET A 52 -4.06 -4.79 6.00
N ALA A 53 -5.36 -5.07 6.20
CA ALA A 53 -5.95 -6.37 5.86
C ALA A 53 -5.84 -6.65 4.36
N LEU A 54 -6.14 -5.68 3.50
CA LEU A 54 -5.97 -5.76 2.05
C LEU A 54 -4.50 -6.01 1.67
N MET A 55 -3.56 -5.29 2.26
CA MET A 55 -2.13 -5.49 2.04
C MET A 55 -1.69 -6.92 2.38
N HIS A 56 -2.11 -7.45 3.53
CA HIS A 56 -1.78 -8.81 3.95
C HIS A 56 -2.44 -9.87 3.06
N ALA A 57 -3.66 -9.65 2.57
CA ALA A 57 -4.32 -10.53 1.59
C ALA A 57 -3.52 -10.61 0.28
N LEU A 58 -3.02 -9.47 -0.21
CA LEU A 58 -2.14 -9.41 -1.38
C LEU A 58 -0.78 -10.07 -1.12
N ALA A 59 -0.27 -10.00 0.11
CA ALA A 59 0.96 -10.69 0.49
C ALA A 59 0.78 -12.22 0.55
N ASP A 60 -0.36 -12.70 1.06
CA ASP A 60 -0.67 -14.14 1.07
C ASP A 60 -0.86 -14.71 -0.34
N SER A 61 -1.29 -13.89 -1.29
CA SER A 61 -1.37 -14.24 -2.72
C SER A 61 -0.06 -14.03 -3.50
N GLY A 62 1.05 -13.69 -2.83
CA GLY A 62 2.37 -13.53 -3.44
C GLY A 62 2.54 -12.27 -4.30
N GLN A 63 1.67 -11.27 -4.17
CA GLN A 63 1.68 -10.06 -5.00
C GLN A 63 2.50 -8.92 -4.39
N VAL A 64 2.78 -8.97 -3.09
CA VAL A 64 3.55 -7.95 -2.38
C VAL A 64 4.49 -8.57 -1.34
N ASN A 65 5.70 -8.02 -1.26
CA ASN A 65 6.65 -8.21 -0.17
C ASN A 65 6.53 -7.00 0.76
N ILE A 66 6.00 -7.19 1.96
CA ILE A 66 5.89 -6.14 2.96
C ILE A 66 7.26 -5.97 3.62
N LEU A 67 7.97 -4.90 3.29
CA LEU A 67 9.32 -4.63 3.79
C LEU A 67 9.30 -4.01 5.19
N ALA A 68 8.33 -3.16 5.47
CA ALA A 68 8.09 -2.52 6.75
C ALA A 68 6.69 -1.93 6.82
N VAL A 69 6.18 -1.72 8.04
CA VAL A 69 5.03 -0.86 8.33
C VAL A 69 5.46 0.15 9.38
N VAL A 70 5.38 1.44 9.05
CA VAL A 70 5.78 2.52 9.96
C VAL A 70 4.61 3.42 10.29
N SER A 71 4.57 3.92 11.52
CA SER A 71 3.60 4.91 11.93
C SER A 71 4.07 6.32 11.57
N SER A 72 3.19 7.18 11.08
CA SER A 72 3.39 8.63 11.01
C SER A 72 2.74 9.37 12.18
N ASN A 73 1.98 8.65 13.02
CA ASN A 73 1.30 9.15 14.21
C ASN A 73 2.07 8.76 15.48
N LYS A 74 2.21 9.68 16.42
CA LYS A 74 2.91 9.48 17.70
C LYS A 74 2.02 9.00 18.84
N ASP A 75 0.71 8.85 18.64
CA ASP A 75 -0.17 8.30 19.68
C ASP A 75 0.33 6.94 20.17
N GLU A 76 0.33 6.74 21.48
CA GLU A 76 1.03 5.63 22.12
C GLU A 76 0.48 4.23 21.77
N HIS A 77 -0.72 4.14 21.19
CA HIS A 77 -1.36 2.87 20.85
C HIS A 77 -1.19 2.45 19.38
N VAL A 78 -0.63 3.30 18.53
CA VAL A 78 -0.58 3.05 17.08
C VAL A 78 0.34 1.87 16.73
N VAL A 79 1.59 1.88 17.20
CA VAL A 79 2.52 0.76 16.92
C VAL A 79 2.04 -0.55 17.52
N PRO A 80 1.54 -0.60 18.77
CA PRO A 80 0.88 -1.80 19.28
C PRO A 80 -0.24 -2.33 18.36
N CYS A 81 -1.10 -1.47 17.82
CA CYS A 81 -2.15 -1.88 16.88
C CYS A 81 -1.59 -2.40 15.55
N ILE A 82 -0.55 -1.76 14.99
CA ILE A 82 0.14 -2.24 13.78
C ILE A 82 0.69 -3.66 14.02
N GLU A 83 1.33 -3.88 15.17
CA GLU A 83 1.88 -5.20 15.52
C GLU A 83 0.79 -6.26 15.76
N VAL A 84 -0.36 -5.88 16.33
CA VAL A 84 -1.53 -6.76 16.44
C VAL A 84 -1.95 -7.25 15.06
N LEU A 85 -2.10 -6.36 14.09
CA LEU A 85 -2.52 -6.71 12.73
C LEU A 85 -1.46 -7.56 12.02
N ASN A 86 -0.18 -7.18 12.09
CA ASN A 86 0.90 -7.97 11.53
C ASN A 86 0.95 -9.39 12.13
N THR A 87 0.78 -9.50 13.45
CA THR A 87 0.77 -10.79 14.17
C THR A 87 -0.43 -11.64 13.78
N TYR A 88 -1.61 -11.04 13.66
CA TYR A 88 -2.82 -11.73 13.22
C TYR A 88 -2.62 -12.39 11.85
N PHE A 89 -1.99 -11.69 10.92
CA PHE A 89 -1.67 -12.22 9.59
C PHE A 89 -0.38 -13.07 9.53
N ASN A 90 0.09 -13.62 10.67
CA ASN A 90 1.27 -14.47 10.77
C ASN A 90 2.59 -13.81 10.34
N ARG A 91 2.71 -12.48 10.49
CA ARG A 91 3.91 -11.69 10.13
C ARG A 91 4.40 -10.79 11.27
N PRO A 92 4.61 -11.34 12.49
CA PRO A 92 4.97 -10.54 13.68
C PRO A 92 6.38 -9.92 13.57
N ASP A 93 7.18 -10.30 12.58
CA ASP A 93 8.56 -9.86 12.42
C ASP A 93 8.73 -8.76 11.34
N ILE A 94 7.62 -8.28 10.76
CA ILE A 94 7.68 -7.10 9.89
C ILE A 94 8.27 -5.93 10.70
N PRO A 95 9.33 -5.26 10.19
CA PRO A 95 9.89 -4.10 10.85
C PRO A 95 8.86 -3.00 11.06
N VAL A 96 8.78 -2.46 12.26
CA VAL A 96 7.92 -1.31 12.60
C VAL A 96 8.77 -0.13 13.06
N GLY A 97 8.25 1.08 12.88
CA GLY A 97 8.89 2.31 13.31
C GLY A 97 7.88 3.41 13.59
N ALA A 98 8.33 4.45 14.28
CA ALA A 98 7.53 5.63 14.59
C ALA A 98 8.37 6.91 14.53
N PRO A 99 7.75 8.11 14.37
CA PRO A 99 8.49 9.36 14.32
C PRO A 99 9.21 9.64 15.64
N LYS A 100 10.48 10.08 15.55
CA LYS A 100 11.31 10.48 16.71
C LYS A 100 11.73 11.95 16.67
N SER A 101 11.52 12.64 15.54
CA SER A 101 11.82 14.08 15.43
C SER A 101 10.96 14.90 16.40
N GLU A 102 11.46 16.09 16.75
CA GLU A 102 10.65 17.08 17.45
C GLU A 102 9.48 17.51 16.54
N GLY A 103 8.32 17.75 17.13
CA GLY A 103 7.09 17.99 16.36
C GLY A 103 6.44 16.72 15.83
N GLY A 104 5.77 16.82 14.69
CA GLY A 104 4.94 15.74 14.15
C GLY A 104 3.59 15.65 14.85
N VAL A 105 2.78 14.68 14.44
CA VAL A 105 1.38 14.56 14.83
C VAL A 105 1.21 13.46 15.88
N SER A 106 0.39 13.75 16.90
CA SER A 106 -0.07 12.76 17.88
C SER A 106 -1.58 12.90 18.02
N LEU A 107 -2.33 12.00 17.38
CA LEU A 107 -3.78 12.02 17.37
C LEU A 107 -4.33 10.65 17.79
N THR A 108 -5.13 10.66 18.84
CA THR A 108 -5.90 9.48 19.25
C THR A 108 -7.16 9.36 18.39
N THR A 109 -7.78 8.18 18.41
CA THR A 109 -9.06 7.98 17.75
C THR A 109 -10.13 8.96 18.25
N TRP A 110 -10.91 9.53 17.35
CA TRP A 110 -12.06 10.36 17.68
C TRP A 110 -13.31 9.56 18.09
N HIS A 111 -13.32 8.27 17.85
CA HIS A 111 -14.39 7.39 18.29
C HIS A 111 -14.50 7.36 19.82
N LYS A 112 -15.69 7.21 20.37
CA LYS A 112 -15.93 7.10 21.82
C LYS A 112 -15.28 5.86 22.38
N THR A 113 -15.46 4.74 21.70
CA THR A 113 -14.73 3.51 22.00
C THR A 113 -13.30 3.66 21.47
N LYS A 114 -12.36 3.58 22.41
CA LYS A 114 -10.93 3.71 22.08
C LYS A 114 -10.42 2.40 21.48
N TRP A 115 -10.82 2.10 20.25
CA TRP A 115 -10.47 0.86 19.57
C TRP A 115 -8.96 0.63 19.45
N THR A 116 -8.19 1.72 19.38
CA THR A 116 -6.70 1.65 19.40
C THR A 116 -6.14 1.20 20.74
N GLU A 117 -6.88 1.34 21.84
CA GLU A 117 -6.55 0.80 23.17
C GLU A 117 -7.10 -0.62 23.33
N GLU A 118 -8.31 -0.88 22.83
CA GLU A 118 -8.99 -2.18 22.96
C GLU A 118 -8.27 -3.30 22.21
N LEU A 119 -7.77 -3.04 20.99
CA LEU A 119 -7.10 -4.07 20.20
C LEU A 119 -5.81 -4.58 20.87
N PRO A 120 -4.85 -3.74 21.29
CA PRO A 120 -3.67 -4.21 21.99
C PRO A 120 -3.98 -4.87 23.36
N ALA A 121 -5.04 -4.44 24.03
CA ALA A 121 -5.46 -5.08 25.28
C ALA A 121 -5.96 -6.53 25.09
N ARG A 122 -6.42 -6.88 23.89
CA ARG A 122 -7.04 -8.18 23.58
C ARG A 122 -6.17 -9.10 22.72
N TYR A 123 -5.26 -8.53 21.94
CA TYR A 123 -4.48 -9.27 20.93
C TYR A 123 -2.97 -9.17 21.19
N PRO A 124 -2.19 -10.20 20.81
CA PRO A 124 -0.75 -10.20 21.02
C PRO A 124 -0.03 -9.16 20.15
N HIS A 125 0.92 -8.46 20.78
CA HIS A 125 1.84 -7.51 20.17
C HIS A 125 3.16 -7.54 20.97
N LYS A 126 4.21 -6.89 20.46
CA LYS A 126 5.55 -6.90 21.08
C LYS A 126 5.85 -5.59 21.80
N THR A 127 5.58 -4.47 21.15
CA THR A 127 5.93 -3.12 21.63
C THR A 127 4.83 -2.61 22.54
N ALA A 128 5.18 -2.17 23.75
CA ALA A 128 4.20 -1.73 24.74
C ALA A 128 3.51 -0.42 24.33
N LYS A 129 4.23 0.49 23.67
CA LYS A 129 3.74 1.80 23.21
C LYS A 129 4.56 2.33 22.05
N THR A 130 3.99 3.24 21.27
CA THR A 130 4.60 3.81 20.05
C THR A 130 5.94 4.46 20.31
N SER A 131 6.11 5.13 21.45
CA SER A 131 7.38 5.75 21.83
C SER A 131 8.52 4.76 22.06
N ASP A 132 8.25 3.48 22.29
CA ASP A 132 9.27 2.42 22.44
C ASP A 132 9.72 1.85 21.08
N ALA A 133 9.00 2.10 19.99
CA ALA A 133 9.35 1.61 18.66
C ALA A 133 10.65 2.22 18.12
N SER A 134 11.22 1.60 17.12
CA SER A 134 12.37 2.14 16.38
C SER A 134 12.03 3.47 15.69
N ASP A 135 13.05 4.28 15.44
CA ASP A 135 12.90 5.48 14.60
C ASP A 135 12.51 5.10 13.17
N ALA A 136 11.38 5.65 12.69
CA ALA A 136 10.87 5.38 11.34
C ALA A 136 11.88 5.72 10.25
N VAL A 137 12.63 6.82 10.37
CA VAL A 137 13.67 7.20 9.42
C VAL A 137 14.78 6.16 9.38
N LYS A 138 15.20 5.64 10.52
CA LYS A 138 16.20 4.55 10.58
C LYS A 138 15.67 3.27 9.95
N VAL A 139 14.39 2.94 10.17
CA VAL A 139 13.74 1.78 9.50
C VAL A 139 13.75 1.98 7.98
N TYR A 140 13.31 3.13 7.49
CA TYR A 140 13.35 3.45 6.05
C TYR A 140 14.76 3.31 5.48
N ARG A 141 15.75 3.97 6.09
CA ARG A 141 17.11 3.99 5.57
C ARG A 141 17.74 2.59 5.55
N ARG A 142 17.57 1.82 6.63
CA ARG A 142 18.03 0.42 6.71
C ARG A 142 17.42 -0.44 5.60
N ILE A 143 16.11 -0.35 5.39
CA ILE A 143 15.42 -1.14 4.38
C ILE A 143 15.86 -0.70 2.98
N LEU A 144 15.77 0.59 2.67
CA LEU A 144 16.11 1.12 1.35
C LEU A 144 17.55 0.80 0.93
N SER A 145 18.52 0.86 1.87
CA SER A 145 19.92 0.60 1.56
C SER A 145 20.17 -0.79 1.00
N THR A 146 19.36 -1.78 1.39
CA THR A 146 19.50 -3.19 0.98
C THR A 146 18.71 -3.56 -0.27
N GLN A 147 17.79 -2.69 -0.74
CA GLN A 147 16.96 -3.00 -1.90
C GLN A 147 17.67 -2.68 -3.22
N PRO A 148 17.30 -3.34 -4.32
CA PRO A 148 17.71 -2.92 -5.67
C PRO A 148 17.30 -1.47 -5.97
N ASP A 149 18.00 -0.83 -6.90
CA ASP A 149 17.68 0.53 -7.31
C ASP A 149 16.29 0.58 -7.98
N SER A 150 15.52 1.63 -7.71
CA SER A 150 14.17 1.87 -8.27
C SER A 150 13.20 0.68 -8.13
N SER A 151 13.27 -0.05 -6.99
CA SER A 151 12.48 -1.27 -6.76
C SER A 151 11.44 -1.14 -5.67
N VAL A 152 11.52 -0.13 -4.82
CA VAL A 152 10.62 0.02 -3.67
C VAL A 152 9.46 0.95 -4.00
N VAL A 153 8.24 0.53 -3.67
CA VAL A 153 7.06 1.38 -3.62
C VAL A 153 6.83 1.79 -2.17
N VAL A 154 6.66 3.07 -1.93
CA VAL A 154 6.18 3.57 -0.64
C VAL A 154 4.70 3.85 -0.78
N CYS A 155 3.87 3.30 0.09
CA CYS A 155 2.47 3.66 0.21
C CYS A 155 2.29 4.44 1.50
N THR A 156 1.91 5.72 1.41
CA THR A 156 1.60 6.53 2.58
C THR A 156 0.10 6.80 2.64
N ILE A 157 -0.49 6.41 3.75
CA ILE A 157 -1.93 6.55 4.03
C ILE A 157 -2.16 7.40 5.28
N GLY A 158 -1.13 8.11 5.73
CA GLY A 158 -1.15 9.02 6.86
C GLY A 158 -0.36 10.29 6.59
N PHE A 159 0.17 10.90 7.65
CA PHE A 159 0.88 12.17 7.59
C PHE A 159 2.24 12.05 6.91
N PHE A 160 2.68 13.10 6.24
CA PHE A 160 3.98 13.12 5.54
C PHE A 160 5.20 13.29 6.47
N THR A 161 5.04 13.26 7.78
CA THR A 161 6.09 13.46 8.78
C THR A 161 7.34 12.63 8.50
N ASN A 162 7.18 11.30 8.37
CA ASN A 162 8.30 10.38 8.14
C ASN A 162 8.97 10.63 6.78
N LEU A 163 8.21 10.91 5.74
CA LEU A 163 8.75 11.17 4.39
C LEU A 163 9.55 12.46 4.37
N LYS A 164 9.08 13.54 5.04
CA LYS A 164 9.86 14.77 5.23
C LYS A 164 11.16 14.47 5.98
N ASP A 165 11.08 13.78 7.12
CA ASP A 165 12.25 13.51 7.96
C ASP A 165 13.26 12.62 7.23
N LEU A 166 12.79 11.65 6.44
CA LEU A 166 13.62 10.84 5.55
C LEU A 166 14.35 11.71 4.51
N LEU A 167 13.63 12.60 3.81
CA LEU A 167 14.23 13.49 2.80
C LEU A 167 15.33 14.40 3.40
N LEU A 168 15.13 14.86 4.63
CA LEU A 168 16.03 15.77 5.32
C LEU A 168 17.18 15.05 6.05
N SER A 169 17.15 13.72 6.13
CA SER A 169 18.19 12.95 6.84
C SER A 169 19.53 12.99 6.10
N GLY A 170 20.61 13.01 6.87
CA GLY A 170 21.98 12.85 6.37
C GLY A 170 22.36 11.41 6.11
N GLY A 171 23.60 11.16 5.69
CA GLY A 171 24.19 9.83 5.66
C GLY A 171 24.33 9.23 7.06
N ASP A 172 24.23 7.90 7.17
CA ASP A 172 24.31 7.16 8.43
C ASP A 172 25.01 5.80 8.24
N GLU A 173 24.94 4.95 9.29
CA GLU A 173 25.51 3.60 9.27
C GLU A 173 24.94 2.66 8.18
N TYR A 174 23.75 2.93 7.66
CA TYR A 174 23.11 2.13 6.63
C TYR A 174 23.45 2.60 5.21
N SER A 175 23.65 3.90 5.03
CA SER A 175 23.98 4.47 3.72
C SER A 175 24.67 5.83 3.85
N PRO A 176 25.78 6.07 3.12
CA PRO A 176 26.41 7.39 3.08
C PRO A 176 25.60 8.45 2.31
N LEU A 177 24.55 8.04 1.57
CA LEU A 177 23.72 8.96 0.80
C LEU A 177 22.86 9.82 1.72
N SER A 178 22.59 11.07 1.30
CA SER A 178 21.51 11.85 1.89
C SER A 178 20.18 11.12 1.74
N GLY A 179 19.17 11.44 2.57
CA GLY A 179 17.85 10.83 2.44
C GLY A 179 17.24 11.08 1.08
N CYS A 180 17.37 12.28 0.54
CA CYS A 180 16.90 12.63 -0.79
C CYS A 180 17.54 11.76 -1.89
N ASP A 181 18.87 11.59 -1.85
CA ASP A 181 19.61 10.78 -2.82
C ASP A 181 19.29 9.28 -2.67
N LEU A 182 19.11 8.81 -1.43
CA LEU A 182 18.72 7.43 -1.16
C LEU A 182 17.32 7.14 -1.70
N VAL A 183 16.36 8.03 -1.48
CA VAL A 183 15.00 7.94 -2.04
C VAL A 183 15.05 7.96 -3.56
N ALA A 184 15.74 8.94 -4.17
CA ALA A 184 15.88 9.06 -5.62
C ALA A 184 16.45 7.77 -6.26
N LYS A 185 17.36 7.12 -5.56
CA LYS A 185 17.99 5.89 -6.03
C LYS A 185 17.12 4.65 -5.86
N LYS A 186 16.42 4.51 -4.74
CA LYS A 186 15.79 3.25 -4.30
C LYS A 186 14.30 3.19 -4.50
N VAL A 187 13.61 4.34 -4.37
CA VAL A 187 12.16 4.40 -4.45
C VAL A 187 11.71 4.58 -5.89
N LYS A 188 10.90 3.64 -6.37
CA LYS A 188 10.32 3.67 -7.70
C LYS A 188 9.24 4.76 -7.80
N ARG A 189 8.36 4.81 -6.79
CA ARG A 189 7.25 5.76 -6.70
C ARG A 189 6.67 5.78 -5.28
N VAL A 190 5.90 6.81 -4.99
CA VAL A 190 4.97 6.85 -3.85
C VAL A 190 3.56 6.70 -4.37
N VAL A 191 2.71 5.99 -3.62
CA VAL A 191 1.25 6.09 -3.74
C VAL A 191 0.75 6.68 -2.43
N SER A 192 0.01 7.78 -2.49
CA SER A 192 -0.39 8.54 -1.31
C SER A 192 -1.90 8.72 -1.26
N MET A 193 -2.50 8.34 -0.12
CA MET A 193 -3.82 8.86 0.25
C MET A 193 -3.59 10.27 0.79
N ALA A 194 -3.78 11.27 -0.06
CA ALA A 194 -3.62 12.68 0.31
C ALA A 194 -4.23 13.62 -0.73
N GLY A 195 -4.67 14.76 -0.24
CA GLY A 195 -5.20 15.85 -1.05
C GLY A 195 -6.68 15.73 -1.40
N LEU A 196 -7.28 16.87 -1.69
CA LEU A 196 -8.62 17.00 -2.25
C LEU A 196 -8.51 17.70 -3.60
N PHE A 197 -8.98 17.10 -4.66
CA PHE A 197 -8.73 17.57 -6.03
C PHE A 197 -9.97 18.13 -6.71
N PRO A 198 -9.83 19.23 -7.54
CA PRO A 198 -8.56 19.87 -7.93
C PRO A 198 -7.97 20.84 -6.90
N GLU A 199 -8.72 21.22 -5.87
CA GLU A 199 -8.28 22.07 -4.77
C GLU A 199 -9.11 21.78 -3.51
N GLY A 200 -8.52 21.97 -2.35
CA GLY A 200 -9.22 21.78 -1.09
C GLY A 200 -8.30 21.65 0.12
N LYS A 201 -8.84 21.07 1.19
CA LYS A 201 -8.13 20.83 2.43
C LYS A 201 -8.42 19.41 2.87
N GLU A 202 -7.41 18.56 2.84
CA GLU A 202 -7.52 17.15 3.16
C GLU A 202 -6.70 16.82 4.40
N PHE A 203 -7.18 15.87 5.21
CA PHE A 203 -6.73 15.57 6.58
C PHE A 203 -5.22 15.27 6.65
N ASN A 204 -4.71 14.34 5.87
CA ASN A 204 -3.31 13.95 5.89
C ASN A 204 -2.37 15.10 5.51
N VAL A 205 -2.84 16.00 4.65
CA VAL A 205 -2.10 17.19 4.24
C VAL A 205 -2.08 18.25 5.33
N TYR A 206 -3.24 18.57 5.95
CA TYR A 206 -3.26 19.68 6.90
C TYR A 206 -2.79 19.31 8.30
N CYS A 207 -2.83 18.05 8.71
CA CYS A 207 -2.34 17.63 10.03
C CYS A 207 -0.85 17.84 10.22
N ASP A 208 -0.05 17.71 9.14
CA ASP A 208 1.36 18.11 9.14
C ASP A 208 1.69 18.93 7.88
N THR A 209 1.14 20.15 7.83
CA THR A 209 1.34 21.07 6.70
C THR A 209 2.80 21.31 6.34
N PRO A 210 3.73 21.52 7.33
CA PRO A 210 5.15 21.68 7.01
C PRO A 210 5.74 20.44 6.31
N ALA A 211 5.40 19.24 6.76
CA ALA A 211 5.87 18.00 6.13
C ALA A 211 5.29 17.83 4.73
N SER A 212 3.99 18.06 4.57
CA SER A 212 3.30 17.97 3.30
C SER A 212 3.90 18.92 2.25
N ARG A 213 4.25 20.14 2.65
CA ARG A 213 4.91 21.12 1.78
C ARG A 213 6.29 20.63 1.33
N VAL A 214 7.12 20.16 2.26
CA VAL A 214 8.46 19.65 1.94
C VAL A 214 8.39 18.46 0.98
N VAL A 215 7.47 17.52 1.21
CA VAL A 215 7.30 16.35 0.33
C VAL A 215 6.79 16.78 -1.06
N ALA A 216 5.77 17.63 -1.13
CA ALA A 216 5.25 18.14 -2.39
C ALA A 216 6.33 18.82 -3.27
N GLU A 217 7.21 19.60 -2.64
CA GLU A 217 8.25 20.36 -3.33
C GLU A 217 9.51 19.56 -3.65
N ARG A 218 9.89 18.60 -2.79
CA ARG A 218 11.22 18.00 -2.81
C ARG A 218 11.27 16.50 -3.06
N TRP A 219 10.11 15.80 -3.08
CA TRP A 219 10.13 14.37 -3.35
C TRP A 219 10.66 14.08 -4.75
N PRO A 220 11.72 13.25 -4.90
CA PRO A 220 12.44 13.17 -6.18
C PRO A 220 11.81 12.23 -7.21
N THR A 221 10.91 11.34 -6.80
CA THR A 221 10.26 10.37 -7.69
C THR A 221 8.78 10.70 -7.91
N GLU A 222 8.08 9.93 -8.75
CA GLU A 222 6.65 10.10 -9.00
C GLU A 222 5.82 9.87 -7.74
N ILE A 223 4.83 10.73 -7.50
CA ILE A 223 3.78 10.52 -6.50
C ILE A 223 2.46 10.29 -7.24
N ILE A 224 1.75 9.22 -6.90
CA ILE A 224 0.38 8.96 -7.33
C ILE A 224 -0.55 9.28 -6.16
N PHE A 225 -1.38 10.28 -6.32
CA PHE A 225 -2.34 10.70 -5.29
C PHE A 225 -3.67 9.99 -5.47
N SER A 226 -4.11 9.24 -4.44
CA SER A 226 -5.49 8.84 -4.24
C SER A 226 -6.16 9.92 -3.39
N GLY A 227 -6.86 10.84 -4.03
CA GLY A 227 -7.47 11.99 -3.36
C GLY A 227 -8.66 11.61 -2.48
N PHE A 228 -9.05 12.53 -1.60
CA PHE A 228 -10.21 12.38 -0.73
C PHE A 228 -11.47 11.94 -1.47
N GLU A 229 -11.74 12.52 -2.65
CA GLU A 229 -12.91 12.25 -3.47
C GLU A 229 -12.98 10.81 -3.97
N ILE A 230 -11.83 10.10 -4.08
CA ILE A 230 -11.77 8.71 -4.57
C ILE A 230 -12.36 7.76 -3.51
N GLY A 231 -11.83 7.77 -2.30
CA GLY A 231 -12.26 6.85 -1.24
C GLY A 231 -13.60 7.23 -0.60
N ASN A 232 -13.96 8.52 -0.65
CA ASN A 232 -15.16 9.06 -0.02
C ASN A 232 -16.48 8.43 -0.51
N MET A 233 -16.51 7.86 -1.69
CA MET A 233 -17.68 7.21 -2.28
C MET A 233 -17.65 5.68 -2.18
N ILE A 234 -16.57 5.08 -1.66
CA ILE A 234 -16.37 3.64 -1.58
C ILE A 234 -16.65 3.18 -0.15
N PHE A 235 -17.81 2.58 0.10
CA PHE A 235 -18.22 2.14 1.43
C PHE A 235 -18.00 0.65 1.63
N THR A 236 -17.20 0.26 2.64
CA THR A 236 -16.87 -1.12 2.97
C THR A 236 -17.09 -1.46 4.44
N GLY A 237 -16.85 -2.72 4.81
CA GLY A 237 -16.90 -3.20 6.19
C GLY A 237 -18.21 -3.86 6.60
N LYS A 238 -19.32 -3.66 5.84
CA LYS A 238 -20.63 -4.27 6.22
C LYS A 238 -20.61 -5.78 6.21
N LYS A 239 -20.02 -6.41 5.21
CA LYS A 239 -19.91 -7.88 5.16
C LYS A 239 -18.86 -8.36 6.16
N LEU A 240 -17.77 -7.62 6.33
CA LEU A 240 -16.71 -7.94 7.29
C LEU A 240 -17.27 -8.09 8.72
N VAL A 241 -18.08 -7.13 9.19
CA VAL A 241 -18.66 -7.20 10.56
C VAL A 241 -19.70 -8.32 10.70
N GLN A 242 -20.28 -8.80 9.61
CA GLN A 242 -21.23 -9.91 9.59
C GLN A 242 -20.57 -11.29 9.46
N MET A 243 -19.26 -11.36 9.23
CA MET A 243 -18.57 -12.64 9.13
C MET A 243 -18.68 -13.46 10.41
N ASP A 244 -18.89 -14.75 10.30
CA ASP A 244 -18.79 -15.68 11.43
C ASP A 244 -17.31 -16.08 11.64
N VAL A 245 -16.53 -15.11 12.10
CA VAL A 245 -15.12 -15.26 12.45
C VAL A 245 -14.89 -14.74 13.87
N LYS A 246 -14.12 -15.48 14.64
CA LYS A 246 -13.71 -15.12 16.01
C LYS A 246 -12.27 -14.65 16.02
N ASP A 247 -11.94 -13.86 17.04
CA ASP A 247 -10.56 -13.43 17.31
C ASP A 247 -9.91 -12.73 16.09
N SER A 248 -10.69 -11.89 15.40
CA SER A 248 -10.25 -11.08 14.28
C SER A 248 -10.14 -9.61 14.66
N PRO A 249 -8.93 -9.05 14.84
CA PRO A 249 -8.75 -7.65 15.18
C PRO A 249 -9.27 -6.73 14.08
N VAL A 250 -9.27 -7.17 12.82
CA VAL A 250 -9.85 -6.42 11.70
C VAL A 250 -11.36 -6.29 11.85
N LYS A 251 -12.06 -7.40 12.08
CA LYS A 251 -13.50 -7.39 12.34
C LYS A 251 -13.85 -6.60 13.59
N ASP A 252 -13.06 -6.75 14.65
CA ASP A 252 -13.32 -6.11 15.93
C ASP A 252 -13.22 -4.58 15.83
N ALA A 253 -12.17 -4.04 15.18
CA ALA A 253 -12.03 -2.61 14.94
C ALA A 253 -13.26 -2.05 14.21
N TYR A 254 -13.64 -2.68 13.10
CA TYR A 254 -14.82 -2.26 12.33
C TYR A 254 -16.11 -2.39 13.14
N SER A 255 -16.29 -3.46 13.91
CA SER A 255 -17.50 -3.67 14.71
C SER A 255 -17.65 -2.63 15.80
N LEU A 256 -16.56 -2.25 16.48
CA LEU A 256 -16.55 -1.20 17.50
C LEU A 256 -16.95 0.16 16.91
N CYS A 257 -16.36 0.52 15.77
CA CYS A 257 -16.63 1.81 15.12
C CYS A 257 -18.02 1.87 14.47
N PHE A 258 -18.49 0.80 13.84
CA PHE A 258 -19.84 0.72 13.26
C PHE A 258 -20.95 0.91 14.31
N ALA A 259 -20.73 0.39 15.51
CA ALA A 259 -21.68 0.57 16.61
C ALA A 259 -21.89 2.07 16.98
N GLU A 260 -20.94 2.94 16.61
CA GLU A 260 -20.99 4.36 16.95
C GLU A 260 -21.52 5.27 15.85
N GLY A 261 -21.57 4.87 14.58
CA GLY A 261 -22.10 5.78 13.59
C GLY A 261 -21.98 5.49 12.11
N ASP A 262 -21.40 4.35 11.69
CA ASP A 262 -21.21 4.04 10.27
C ASP A 262 -22.13 2.89 9.74
N PRO A 263 -23.46 2.99 9.85
CA PRO A 263 -24.38 1.89 9.53
C PRO A 263 -24.36 1.50 8.04
N ASN A 264 -23.85 2.37 7.19
CA ASN A 264 -23.78 2.15 5.74
C ASN A 264 -22.42 1.62 5.27
N GLY A 265 -21.45 1.48 6.16
CA GLY A 265 -20.07 1.15 5.86
C GLY A 265 -19.16 2.36 6.07
N ARG A 266 -17.86 2.10 6.21
CA ARG A 266 -16.83 3.13 6.28
C ARG A 266 -16.32 3.47 4.89
N MET A 267 -16.06 4.75 4.65
CA MET A 267 -15.30 5.18 3.48
C MET A 267 -13.94 4.49 3.44
N SER A 268 -13.40 4.27 2.26
CA SER A 268 -12.20 3.43 2.05
C SER A 268 -11.10 4.21 1.36
N TRP A 269 -10.64 5.29 1.99
CA TRP A 269 -9.60 6.15 1.41
C TRP A 269 -8.26 5.43 1.30
N ASP A 270 -7.80 4.84 2.38
CA ASP A 270 -6.50 4.19 2.49
C ASP A 270 -6.39 2.93 1.65
N LEU A 271 -7.49 2.17 1.61
CA LEU A 271 -7.56 0.93 0.86
C LEU A 271 -7.36 1.16 -0.64
N THR A 272 -7.82 2.31 -1.16
CA THR A 272 -7.61 2.66 -2.58
C THR A 272 -6.14 2.89 -2.89
N ALA A 273 -5.40 3.57 -2.00
CA ALA A 273 -3.98 3.80 -2.16
C ALA A 273 -3.18 2.49 -2.09
N VAL A 274 -3.46 1.62 -1.10
CA VAL A 274 -2.79 0.31 -1.00
C VAL A 274 -3.09 -0.58 -2.20
N LEU A 275 -4.33 -0.61 -2.68
CA LEU A 275 -4.70 -1.35 -3.90
C LEU A 275 -3.86 -0.90 -5.09
N VAL A 276 -3.76 0.42 -5.32
CA VAL A 276 -2.99 1.01 -6.43
C VAL A 276 -1.50 0.80 -6.25
N ALA A 277 -0.98 0.86 -5.02
CA ALA A 277 0.44 0.63 -4.74
C ALA A 277 0.90 -0.77 -5.19
N VAL A 278 0.04 -1.78 -5.03
CA VAL A 278 0.37 -3.17 -5.36
C VAL A 278 -0.10 -3.57 -6.75
N LYS A 279 -1.33 -3.23 -7.13
CA LYS A 279 -1.97 -3.69 -8.39
C LYS A 279 -1.77 -2.73 -9.56
N GLY A 280 -1.28 -1.49 -9.31
CA GLY A 280 -1.34 -0.41 -10.27
C GLY A 280 -2.73 0.22 -10.40
N TYR A 281 -2.81 1.34 -11.06
CA TYR A 281 -4.06 2.08 -11.23
C TYR A 281 -4.87 1.66 -12.46
N GLU A 282 -4.22 1.20 -13.51
CA GLU A 282 -4.84 1.04 -14.85
C GLU A 282 -6.12 0.21 -14.90
N PRO A 283 -6.27 -0.91 -14.16
CA PRO A 283 -7.52 -1.63 -14.18
C PRO A 283 -8.68 -0.85 -13.55
N TYR A 284 -8.40 0.00 -12.56
CA TYR A 284 -9.38 0.57 -11.64
C TYR A 284 -9.66 2.04 -11.84
N TYR A 285 -8.62 2.81 -12.19
CA TYR A 285 -8.67 4.27 -12.25
C TYR A 285 -8.05 4.79 -13.55
N ASN A 286 -8.56 5.93 -14.02
CA ASN A 286 -7.82 6.81 -14.93
C ASN A 286 -6.86 7.65 -14.08
N VAL A 287 -5.95 8.35 -14.75
CA VAL A 287 -5.03 9.30 -14.10
C VAL A 287 -4.96 10.60 -14.86
N GLU A 288 -4.70 11.69 -14.15
CA GLU A 288 -4.31 12.96 -14.71
C GLU A 288 -2.91 13.32 -14.22
N ARG A 289 -2.04 13.73 -15.13
CA ARG A 289 -0.68 14.17 -14.81
C ARG A 289 -0.68 15.66 -14.47
N GLY A 290 0.11 16.04 -13.47
CA GLY A 290 0.16 17.43 -13.04
C GLY A 290 1.14 17.70 -11.90
N THR A 291 0.88 18.79 -11.20
CA THR A 291 1.67 19.27 -10.06
C THR A 291 0.78 19.51 -8.84
N PHE A 292 1.09 18.82 -7.75
CA PHE A 292 0.50 19.04 -6.44
C PHE A 292 1.24 20.15 -5.70
N ARG A 293 0.50 21.04 -5.01
CA ARG A 293 1.06 22.11 -4.18
C ARG A 293 0.27 22.28 -2.88
N VAL A 294 0.99 22.55 -1.79
CA VAL A 294 0.41 23.05 -0.54
C VAL A 294 0.44 24.57 -0.60
N VAL A 295 -0.72 25.21 -0.65
CA VAL A 295 -0.86 26.63 -1.03
C VAL A 295 -0.87 27.60 0.14
N ASN A 296 -1.11 27.13 1.37
CA ASN A 296 -1.10 27.98 2.57
C ASN A 296 -0.63 27.22 3.81
N ASP A 297 -0.50 27.90 4.92
CA ASP A 297 -0.04 27.31 6.19
C ASP A 297 -1.13 26.50 6.92
N GLU A 298 -2.37 26.57 6.44
CA GLU A 298 -3.47 25.76 6.94
C GLU A 298 -3.60 24.40 6.25
N GLY A 299 -2.71 24.09 5.29
CA GLY A 299 -2.66 22.82 4.60
C GLY A 299 -3.66 22.69 3.45
N ALA A 300 -4.17 23.79 2.90
CA ALA A 300 -4.92 23.71 1.66
C ALA A 300 -3.99 23.31 0.50
N ASN A 301 -4.51 22.47 -0.39
CA ASN A 301 -3.79 22.03 -1.57
C ASN A 301 -4.44 22.50 -2.89
N SER A 302 -3.65 22.52 -3.94
CA SER A 302 -4.11 22.72 -5.30
C SER A 302 -3.43 21.73 -6.25
N TRP A 303 -4.12 21.44 -7.35
CA TRP A 303 -3.61 20.66 -8.47
C TRP A 303 -3.60 21.50 -9.74
N THR A 304 -2.48 21.49 -10.43
CA THR A 304 -2.37 22.09 -11.75
C THR A 304 -2.14 20.98 -12.77
N PRO A 305 -3.10 20.71 -13.67
CA PRO A 305 -2.89 19.77 -14.77
C PRO A 305 -1.70 20.22 -15.63
N ASP A 306 -0.74 19.33 -15.86
CA ASP A 306 0.43 19.57 -16.68
C ASP A 306 0.93 18.25 -17.25
N GLY A 307 0.86 18.07 -18.57
CA GLY A 307 1.32 16.83 -19.22
C GLY A 307 2.81 16.51 -19.02
N LYS A 308 3.60 17.47 -18.49
CA LYS A 308 5.01 17.31 -18.12
C LYS A 308 5.23 17.24 -16.60
N GLY A 309 4.18 17.42 -15.82
CA GLY A 309 4.23 17.27 -14.37
C GLY A 309 4.74 15.88 -13.97
N LYS A 310 5.42 15.77 -12.83
CA LYS A 310 5.96 14.49 -12.37
C LYS A 310 4.92 13.60 -11.71
N ASP A 311 3.84 14.20 -11.15
CA ASP A 311 2.89 13.51 -10.29
C ASP A 311 1.62 13.12 -11.06
N LEU A 312 0.89 12.17 -10.50
CA LEU A 312 -0.40 11.69 -11.00
C LEU A 312 -1.45 11.84 -9.90
N ARG A 313 -2.69 12.17 -10.27
CA ARG A 313 -3.85 11.96 -9.41
C ARG A 313 -4.79 10.93 -10.02
N LEU A 314 -5.43 10.14 -9.18
CA LEU A 314 -6.45 9.18 -9.61
C LEU A 314 -7.73 9.91 -10.03
N ILE A 315 -8.40 9.34 -11.02
CA ILE A 315 -9.74 9.74 -11.48
C ILE A 315 -10.57 8.48 -11.58
N GLU A 316 -11.82 8.53 -11.12
CA GLU A 316 -12.74 7.41 -11.19
C GLU A 316 -12.84 6.83 -12.61
N LYS A 317 -12.78 5.51 -12.72
CA LYS A 317 -12.98 4.74 -13.94
C LYS A 317 -13.96 3.59 -13.69
N VAL A 318 -13.67 2.78 -12.67
CA VAL A 318 -14.59 1.74 -12.20
C VAL A 318 -15.52 2.39 -11.15
N PRO A 319 -16.84 2.20 -11.24
CA PRO A 319 -17.78 2.78 -10.30
C PRO A 319 -17.47 2.42 -8.84
N ALA A 320 -17.64 3.38 -7.92
CA ALA A 320 -17.32 3.21 -6.50
C ALA A 320 -17.99 1.98 -5.87
N VAL A 321 -19.21 1.62 -6.29
CA VAL A 321 -19.91 0.43 -5.80
C VAL A 321 -19.21 -0.87 -6.19
N GLU A 322 -18.63 -0.93 -7.38
CA GLU A 322 -17.87 -2.10 -7.83
C GLU A 322 -16.52 -2.18 -7.12
N MET A 323 -15.88 -1.03 -6.94
CA MET A 323 -14.64 -0.92 -6.15
C MET A 323 -14.86 -1.34 -4.70
N ALA A 324 -15.99 -0.98 -4.09
CA ALA A 324 -16.35 -1.40 -2.73
C ALA A 324 -16.42 -2.94 -2.62
N VAL A 325 -17.03 -3.62 -3.59
CA VAL A 325 -17.10 -5.09 -3.61
C VAL A 325 -15.70 -5.71 -3.71
N LEU A 326 -14.86 -5.18 -4.59
CA LEU A 326 -13.49 -5.67 -4.79
C LEU A 326 -12.66 -5.49 -3.51
N ILE A 327 -12.66 -4.30 -2.93
CA ILE A 327 -11.88 -3.94 -1.74
C ILE A 327 -12.36 -4.74 -0.53
N GLU A 328 -13.68 -4.81 -0.30
CA GLU A 328 -14.25 -5.56 0.84
C GLU A 328 -13.90 -7.05 0.79
N ASN A 329 -13.83 -7.65 -0.41
CA ASN A 329 -13.39 -9.03 -0.55
C ASN A 329 -11.95 -9.24 -0.07
N TYR A 330 -11.04 -8.30 -0.31
CA TYR A 330 -9.68 -8.35 0.25
C TYR A 330 -9.67 -8.16 1.77
N MET A 331 -10.46 -7.21 2.29
CA MET A 331 -10.55 -6.96 3.74
C MET A 331 -11.06 -8.18 4.52
N MET A 332 -11.90 -8.99 3.90
CA MET A 332 -12.48 -10.20 4.50
C MET A 332 -11.53 -11.40 4.48
N HIS A 333 -10.33 -11.24 3.90
CA HIS A 333 -9.31 -12.28 3.89
C HIS A 333 -8.94 -12.70 5.32
N GLN A 334 -8.82 -14.00 5.53
CA GLN A 334 -8.38 -14.58 6.79
C GLN A 334 -6.95 -15.08 6.68
N PRO A 335 -6.18 -15.06 7.79
CA PRO A 335 -4.82 -15.57 7.78
C PRO A 335 -4.75 -17.00 7.24
N VAL A 336 -3.77 -17.26 6.39
CA VAL A 336 -3.51 -18.61 5.90
C VAL A 336 -3.00 -19.47 7.06
N SER A 337 -3.65 -20.60 7.32
CA SER A 337 -3.16 -21.58 8.30
C SER A 337 -1.77 -22.04 7.89
N LYS A 338 -0.80 -21.92 8.80
CA LYS A 338 0.55 -22.47 8.62
C LYS A 338 0.56 -23.99 8.82
#